data_279cae60f4a09a71a457f1652089ba49
#
_entry.id   279cae60f4a09a71a457f1652089ba49
#
_cell.length_a   1.000
_cell.length_b   1.000
_cell.length_c   1.000
_cell.angle_alpha   90.00
_cell.angle_beta   90.00
_cell.angle_gamma   90.00
#
_symmetry.space_group_name_H-M   'P 1'
#
loop_
_entity.id
_entity.type
_entity.pdbx_description
1 polymer ?
#
loop_
_entity_poly.entity_id
_entity_poly.type
_entity_poly.pdbx_seq_one_letter_code
_entity_poly.pdbx_strand_id
1 'polypeptide(L)'
;MKALVTGADGFVGRHLLEHLRAQGDDAIGVDRECDVTDAASVLAVLDRVRPEAIHHLAALTAVGASWSNPVEYTRVNVLGTKNVLDGASRVVPTARVVLVSSADVYGVVRPEDLPLVETFRVAPANPYASSKVEAEHVAHDAVRERGQAVVIARPFNHLGAGQSTDFVVPAIVNRLLQALDDGADEIVVGDLSTRRDFSDVRDVVRAYRLLIKSGVGGEVYNIASGVDVGLFDIAQRLRTAIAPHVRLVTDESLIRPVEVPVSCGSYDKLFRATKWRPTITLDESLSDVIDEMRRRRGES
;
A
#
# COMPACT_ATOMS: atom_id res chain seq x y z
N MET A 1 -19.94 -1.69 12.28
CA MET A 1 -19.16 -2.95 12.34
C MET A 1 -17.95 -2.68 13.20
N LYS A 2 -17.59 -3.64 14.09
CA LYS A 2 -16.38 -3.53 14.90
C LYS A 2 -15.17 -4.01 14.08
N ALA A 3 -14.24 -3.11 13.81
CA ALA A 3 -13.12 -3.35 12.92
C ALA A 3 -11.77 -3.21 13.65
N LEU A 4 -10.88 -4.19 13.47
CA LEU A 4 -9.48 -4.13 13.91
C LEU A 4 -8.60 -3.79 12.71
N VAL A 5 -7.70 -2.81 12.87
CA VAL A 5 -6.69 -2.43 11.89
C VAL A 5 -5.31 -2.67 12.51
N THR A 6 -4.53 -3.60 11.96
CA THR A 6 -3.10 -3.75 12.33
C THR A 6 -2.25 -2.87 11.42
N GLY A 7 -1.11 -2.36 11.92
CA GLY A 7 -0.32 -1.37 11.19
C GLY A 7 -1.00 0.01 11.15
N ALA A 8 -1.72 0.33 12.21
CA ALA A 8 -2.61 1.49 12.31
C ALA A 8 -1.89 2.84 12.27
N ASP A 9 -0.65 2.91 12.78
CA ASP A 9 0.16 4.13 12.80
C ASP A 9 0.88 4.37 11.46
N GLY A 10 0.83 3.40 10.56
CA GLY A 10 1.33 3.53 9.19
C GLY A 10 0.53 4.53 8.35
N PHE A 11 1.10 4.91 7.20
CA PHE A 11 0.46 5.86 6.28
C PHE A 11 -0.98 5.44 5.92
N VAL A 12 -1.16 4.24 5.39
CA VAL A 12 -2.48 3.73 4.98
C VAL A 12 -3.38 3.44 6.19
N GLY A 13 -2.78 2.96 7.31
CA GLY A 13 -3.51 2.65 8.53
C GLY A 13 -4.26 3.84 9.11
N ARG A 14 -3.61 5.01 9.18
CA ARG A 14 -4.23 6.26 9.64
C ARG A 14 -5.42 6.67 8.77
N HIS A 15 -5.25 6.68 7.46
CA HIS A 15 -6.34 6.98 6.51
C HIS A 15 -7.50 5.98 6.61
N LEU A 16 -7.17 4.70 6.81
CA LEU A 16 -8.20 3.67 6.96
C LEU A 16 -9.00 3.85 8.25
N LEU A 17 -8.35 4.12 9.38
CA LEU A 17 -9.04 4.39 10.65
C LEU A 17 -9.97 5.59 10.54
N GLU A 18 -9.50 6.68 9.95
CA GLU A 18 -10.31 7.88 9.71
C GLU A 18 -11.51 7.55 8.83
N HIS A 19 -11.29 6.85 7.70
CA HIS A 19 -12.36 6.46 6.80
C HIS A 19 -13.39 5.56 7.48
N LEU A 20 -12.96 4.52 8.20
CA LEU A 20 -13.86 3.58 8.88
C LEU A 20 -14.73 4.32 9.91
N ARG A 21 -14.13 5.19 10.73
CA ARG A 21 -14.85 5.99 11.73
C ARG A 21 -15.85 6.95 11.09
N ALA A 22 -15.46 7.62 10.01
CA ALA A 22 -16.35 8.50 9.23
C ALA A 22 -17.53 7.75 8.63
N GLN A 23 -17.40 6.45 8.38
CA GLN A 23 -18.47 5.58 7.90
C GLN A 23 -19.27 4.90 9.04
N GLY A 24 -19.07 5.32 10.30
CA GLY A 24 -19.79 4.80 11.46
C GLY A 24 -19.33 3.41 11.94
N ASP A 25 -18.16 2.95 11.52
CA ASP A 25 -17.58 1.71 12.04
C ASP A 25 -16.84 1.99 13.38
N ASP A 26 -16.92 1.06 14.33
CA ASP A 26 -16.14 1.06 15.57
C ASP A 26 -14.72 0.53 15.24
N ALA A 27 -13.84 1.45 14.78
CA ALA A 27 -12.52 1.12 14.27
C ALA A 27 -11.45 1.28 15.36
N ILE A 28 -10.79 0.17 15.69
CA ILE A 28 -9.71 0.05 16.67
C ILE A 28 -8.42 -0.21 15.92
N GLY A 29 -7.44 0.68 16.07
CA GLY A 29 -6.09 0.52 15.53
C GLY A 29 -5.16 -0.14 16.53
N VAL A 30 -4.23 -0.95 16.03
CA VAL A 30 -3.08 -1.46 16.78
C VAL A 30 -1.83 -1.40 15.90
N ASP A 31 -0.70 -1.10 16.51
CA ASP A 31 0.60 -1.05 15.85
C ASP A 31 1.68 -1.65 16.77
N ARG A 32 2.57 -0.86 17.34
CA ARG A 32 3.70 -1.33 18.17
C ARG A 32 3.27 -2.08 19.43
N GLU A 33 2.09 -1.82 19.95
CA GLU A 33 1.50 -2.56 21.09
C GLU A 33 1.01 -3.96 20.71
N CYS A 34 1.01 -4.30 19.42
CA CYS A 34 0.66 -5.63 18.91
C CYS A 34 1.78 -6.11 17.97
N ASP A 35 2.79 -6.75 18.52
CA ASP A 35 3.79 -7.44 17.68
C ASP A 35 3.12 -8.62 16.97
N VAL A 36 2.86 -8.44 15.67
CA VAL A 36 2.22 -9.48 14.85
C VAL A 36 3.08 -10.74 14.72
N THR A 37 4.38 -10.66 15.00
CA THR A 37 5.27 -11.81 14.97
C THR A 37 5.20 -12.65 16.26
N ASP A 38 4.57 -12.11 17.32
CA ASP A 38 4.27 -12.83 18.56
C ASP A 38 2.79 -13.27 18.58
N ALA A 39 2.56 -14.57 18.50
CA ALA A 39 1.24 -15.15 18.51
C ALA A 39 0.45 -14.83 19.81
N ALA A 40 1.14 -14.71 20.95
CA ALA A 40 0.50 -14.37 22.23
C ALA A 40 0.00 -12.92 22.24
N SER A 41 0.80 -11.99 21.69
CA SER A 41 0.41 -10.59 21.52
C SER A 41 -0.83 -10.46 20.63
N VAL A 42 -0.86 -11.15 19.48
CA VAL A 42 -2.01 -11.17 18.57
C VAL A 42 -3.26 -11.73 19.24
N LEU A 43 -3.14 -12.88 19.94
CA LEU A 43 -4.27 -13.49 20.65
C LEU A 43 -4.85 -12.56 21.73
N ALA A 44 -4.00 -11.90 22.50
CA ALA A 44 -4.44 -10.95 23.55
C ALA A 44 -5.25 -9.78 22.95
N VAL A 45 -4.80 -9.24 21.81
CA VAL A 45 -5.53 -8.17 21.10
C VAL A 45 -6.87 -8.68 20.57
N LEU A 46 -6.90 -9.81 19.90
CA LEU A 46 -8.13 -10.37 19.33
C LEU A 46 -9.16 -10.72 20.43
N ASP A 47 -8.71 -11.26 21.57
CA ASP A 47 -9.58 -11.59 22.69
C ASP A 47 -10.18 -10.33 23.34
N ARG A 48 -9.37 -9.28 23.49
CA ARG A 48 -9.82 -7.98 24.02
C ARG A 48 -10.79 -7.27 23.06
N VAL A 49 -10.48 -7.27 21.77
CA VAL A 49 -11.22 -6.48 20.77
C VAL A 49 -12.45 -7.23 20.26
N ARG A 50 -12.38 -8.54 20.03
CA ARG A 50 -13.46 -9.35 19.42
C ARG A 50 -14.01 -8.69 18.12
N PRO A 51 -13.18 -8.44 17.10
CA PRO A 51 -13.61 -7.75 15.89
C PRO A 51 -14.52 -8.63 15.01
N GLU A 52 -15.43 -7.98 14.27
CA GLU A 52 -16.20 -8.57 13.17
C GLU A 52 -15.44 -8.51 11.84
N ALA A 53 -14.50 -7.56 11.75
CA ALA A 53 -13.65 -7.35 10.58
C ALA A 53 -12.20 -7.08 10.99
N ILE A 54 -11.25 -7.61 10.23
CA ILE A 54 -9.82 -7.39 10.42
C ILE A 54 -9.23 -6.86 9.12
N HIS A 55 -8.61 -5.68 9.18
CA HIS A 55 -7.78 -5.15 8.11
C HIS A 55 -6.32 -5.35 8.50
N HIS A 56 -5.66 -6.34 7.88
CA HIS A 56 -4.28 -6.65 8.19
C HIS A 56 -3.33 -5.89 7.27
N LEU A 57 -2.84 -4.72 7.77
CA LEU A 57 -1.91 -3.84 7.09
C LEU A 57 -0.48 -3.93 7.63
N ALA A 58 -0.31 -4.45 8.86
CA ALA A 58 1.01 -4.58 9.49
C ALA A 58 1.98 -5.37 8.60
N ALA A 59 2.99 -4.70 8.09
CA ALA A 59 3.99 -5.26 7.18
C ALA A 59 5.21 -4.34 7.05
N LEU A 60 6.36 -4.90 6.71
CA LEU A 60 7.47 -4.13 6.17
C LEU A 60 7.24 -3.92 4.67
N THR A 61 7.32 -2.67 4.20
CA THR A 61 6.91 -2.29 2.84
C THR A 61 7.99 -1.62 1.99
N ALA A 62 9.11 -1.21 2.59
CA ALA A 62 10.20 -0.52 1.88
C ALA A 62 10.98 -1.51 1.00
N VAL A 63 10.70 -1.52 -0.31
CA VAL A 63 11.32 -2.44 -1.29
C VAL A 63 12.85 -2.40 -1.22
N GLY A 64 13.45 -1.20 -1.15
CA GLY A 64 14.92 -1.06 -1.06
C GLY A 64 15.52 -1.75 0.15
N ALA A 65 14.92 -1.59 1.33
CA ALA A 65 15.38 -2.20 2.58
C ALA A 65 15.20 -3.73 2.60
N SER A 66 14.34 -4.29 1.77
CA SER A 66 14.11 -5.73 1.71
C SER A 66 15.33 -6.52 1.24
N TRP A 67 16.18 -5.91 0.41
CA TRP A 67 17.43 -6.53 -0.06
C TRP A 67 18.45 -6.74 1.06
N SER A 68 18.49 -5.82 2.02
CA SER A 68 19.42 -5.89 3.16
C SER A 68 18.90 -6.79 4.29
N ASN A 69 17.58 -6.95 4.41
CA ASN A 69 16.93 -7.64 5.53
C ASN A 69 15.85 -8.65 5.10
N PRO A 70 16.08 -9.56 4.15
CA PRO A 70 15.03 -10.42 3.58
C PRO A 70 14.35 -11.32 4.63
N VAL A 71 15.11 -11.81 5.60
CA VAL A 71 14.60 -12.67 6.68
C VAL A 71 13.58 -11.92 7.55
N GLU A 72 13.82 -10.65 7.83
CA GLU A 72 12.89 -9.84 8.62
C GLU A 72 11.57 -9.58 7.86
N TYR A 73 11.62 -9.43 6.53
CA TYR A 73 10.43 -9.32 5.70
C TYR A 73 9.60 -10.62 5.75
N THR A 74 10.24 -11.79 5.68
CA THR A 74 9.54 -13.07 5.88
C THR A 74 8.97 -13.18 7.30
N ARG A 75 9.72 -12.80 8.32
CA ARG A 75 9.27 -12.86 9.71
C ARG A 75 8.02 -11.99 9.95
N VAL A 76 8.06 -10.72 9.52
CA VAL A 76 6.95 -9.79 9.76
C VAL A 76 5.79 -10.07 8.81
N ASN A 77 6.05 -10.18 7.51
CA ASN A 77 4.98 -10.22 6.53
C ASN A 77 4.32 -11.61 6.43
N VAL A 78 5.07 -12.69 6.63
CA VAL A 78 4.54 -14.06 6.50
C VAL A 78 4.12 -14.63 7.85
N LEU A 79 5.04 -14.68 8.83
CA LEU A 79 4.71 -15.19 10.16
C LEU A 79 3.68 -14.29 10.84
N GLY A 80 3.79 -12.95 10.70
CA GLY A 80 2.79 -12.02 11.20
C GLY A 80 1.40 -12.28 10.62
N THR A 81 1.29 -12.46 9.30
CA THR A 81 0.03 -12.84 8.64
C THR A 81 -0.50 -14.17 9.19
N LYS A 82 0.38 -15.18 9.33
CA LYS A 82 -0.01 -16.47 9.89
C LYS A 82 -0.58 -16.34 11.30
N ASN A 83 0.08 -15.60 12.19
CA ASN A 83 -0.37 -15.41 13.56
C ASN A 83 -1.73 -14.69 13.62
N VAL A 84 -1.95 -13.67 12.78
CA VAL A 84 -3.23 -12.96 12.70
C VAL A 84 -4.35 -13.88 12.23
N LEU A 85 -4.13 -14.69 11.19
CA LEU A 85 -5.14 -15.62 10.67
C LEU A 85 -5.41 -16.79 11.63
N ASP A 86 -4.38 -17.37 12.24
CA ASP A 86 -4.54 -18.44 13.23
C ASP A 86 -5.28 -17.93 14.48
N GLY A 87 -4.89 -16.73 14.95
CA GLY A 87 -5.56 -16.09 16.08
C GLY A 87 -7.02 -15.76 15.77
N ALA A 88 -7.30 -15.21 14.57
CA ALA A 88 -8.67 -14.91 14.13
C ALA A 88 -9.52 -16.18 14.06
N SER A 89 -9.00 -17.26 13.47
CA SER A 89 -9.70 -18.56 13.43
C SER A 89 -10.06 -19.07 14.80
N ARG A 90 -9.19 -18.87 15.78
CA ARG A 90 -9.36 -19.37 17.14
C ARG A 90 -10.32 -18.52 17.99
N VAL A 91 -10.23 -17.18 17.87
CA VAL A 91 -10.90 -16.23 18.76
C VAL A 91 -12.18 -15.66 18.15
N VAL A 92 -12.15 -15.35 16.85
CA VAL A 92 -13.25 -14.71 16.10
C VAL A 92 -13.45 -15.39 14.74
N PRO A 93 -13.83 -16.68 14.71
CA PRO A 93 -13.86 -17.50 13.49
C PRO A 93 -14.79 -16.97 12.39
N THR A 94 -15.74 -16.12 12.73
CA THR A 94 -16.68 -15.50 11.78
C THR A 94 -16.20 -14.15 11.27
N ALA A 95 -15.10 -13.61 11.81
CA ALA A 95 -14.56 -12.33 11.37
C ALA A 95 -14.07 -12.41 9.92
N ARG A 96 -14.38 -11.39 9.15
CA ARG A 96 -13.88 -11.25 7.78
C ARG A 96 -12.51 -10.56 7.82
N VAL A 97 -11.59 -11.02 6.99
CA VAL A 97 -10.23 -10.47 6.95
C VAL A 97 -9.95 -9.92 5.56
N VAL A 98 -9.42 -8.70 5.47
CA VAL A 98 -8.69 -8.21 4.31
C VAL A 98 -7.20 -8.29 4.61
N LEU A 99 -6.49 -9.14 3.85
CA LEU A 99 -5.04 -9.19 3.81
C LEU A 99 -4.55 -8.21 2.75
N VAL A 100 -3.72 -7.25 3.14
CA VAL A 100 -3.10 -6.32 2.20
C VAL A 100 -1.80 -6.93 1.66
N SER A 101 -1.85 -7.34 0.39
CA SER A 101 -0.72 -7.77 -0.43
C SER A 101 -0.12 -6.57 -1.20
N SER A 102 0.35 -6.77 -2.41
CA SER A 102 0.92 -5.73 -3.29
C SER A 102 0.84 -6.15 -4.76
N ALA A 103 0.73 -5.18 -5.67
CA ALA A 103 0.93 -5.42 -7.10
C ALA A 103 2.36 -5.84 -7.46
N ASP A 104 3.35 -5.60 -6.59
CA ASP A 104 4.74 -6.05 -6.78
C ASP A 104 4.87 -7.57 -6.91
N VAL A 105 3.87 -8.35 -6.47
CA VAL A 105 3.82 -9.81 -6.66
C VAL A 105 3.84 -10.22 -8.13
N TYR A 106 3.39 -9.37 -9.04
CA TYR A 106 3.43 -9.63 -10.48
C TYR A 106 4.84 -9.56 -11.06
N GLY A 107 5.75 -8.81 -10.42
CA GLY A 107 7.13 -8.65 -10.84
C GLY A 107 7.29 -7.87 -12.15
N VAL A 108 8.30 -8.24 -12.94
CA VAL A 108 8.58 -7.60 -14.21
C VAL A 108 7.62 -8.14 -15.28
N VAL A 109 6.90 -7.23 -15.92
CA VAL A 109 5.87 -7.52 -16.93
C VAL A 109 6.20 -6.79 -18.23
N ARG A 110 5.65 -7.27 -19.33
CA ARG A 110 5.80 -6.62 -20.63
C ARG A 110 4.65 -5.62 -20.85
N PRO A 111 4.86 -4.55 -21.62
CA PRO A 111 3.81 -3.57 -21.93
C PRO A 111 2.53 -4.18 -22.53
N GLU A 112 2.68 -5.24 -23.34
CA GLU A 112 1.54 -5.94 -23.96
C GLU A 112 0.70 -6.77 -22.98
N ASP A 113 1.18 -7.02 -21.77
CA ASP A 113 0.46 -7.75 -20.71
C ASP A 113 -0.46 -6.82 -19.88
N LEU A 114 -0.42 -5.51 -20.13
CA LEU A 114 -1.19 -4.52 -19.37
C LEU A 114 -2.59 -4.27 -19.97
N PRO A 115 -3.59 -3.93 -19.14
CA PRO A 115 -3.52 -3.85 -17.67
C PRO A 115 -3.55 -5.23 -17.01
N LEU A 116 -2.80 -5.39 -15.91
CA LEU A 116 -2.71 -6.65 -15.17
C LEU A 116 -4.04 -7.00 -14.50
N VAL A 117 -4.46 -8.23 -14.70
CA VAL A 117 -5.63 -8.81 -14.03
C VAL A 117 -5.19 -9.81 -12.96
N GLU A 118 -6.06 -10.17 -12.01
CA GLU A 118 -5.72 -11.01 -10.86
C GLU A 118 -5.29 -12.43 -11.22
N THR A 119 -5.67 -12.91 -12.42
CA THR A 119 -5.25 -14.22 -12.95
C THR A 119 -3.89 -14.19 -13.63
N PHE A 120 -3.26 -13.01 -13.76
CA PHE A 120 -1.92 -12.94 -14.31
C PHE A 120 -0.92 -13.67 -13.40
N ARG A 121 0.12 -14.26 -13.99
CA ARG A 121 1.13 -15.00 -13.24
C ARG A 121 1.82 -14.15 -12.18
N VAL A 122 2.05 -14.73 -11.02
CA VAL A 122 2.83 -14.14 -9.95
C VAL A 122 4.31 -14.51 -10.16
N ALA A 123 5.19 -13.51 -10.20
CA ALA A 123 6.63 -13.67 -10.45
C ALA A 123 7.44 -12.59 -9.70
N PRO A 124 7.49 -12.64 -8.35
CA PRO A 124 8.09 -11.58 -7.53
C PRO A 124 9.55 -11.34 -7.89
N ALA A 125 9.95 -10.07 -8.01
CA ALA A 125 11.29 -9.67 -8.46
C ALA A 125 12.19 -9.14 -7.33
N ASN A 126 11.70 -9.11 -6.09
CA ASN A 126 12.44 -8.63 -4.92
C ASN A 126 11.97 -9.34 -3.64
N PRO A 127 12.74 -9.29 -2.53
CA PRO A 127 12.37 -9.99 -1.30
C PRO A 127 11.06 -9.53 -0.65
N TYR A 128 10.72 -8.24 -0.78
CA TYR A 128 9.41 -7.74 -0.33
C TYR A 128 8.26 -8.42 -1.09
N ALA A 129 8.32 -8.41 -2.42
CA ALA A 129 7.30 -9.04 -3.26
C ALA A 129 7.19 -10.55 -2.96
N SER A 130 8.32 -11.24 -2.77
CA SER A 130 8.34 -12.65 -2.37
C SER A 130 7.63 -12.88 -1.04
N SER A 131 7.89 -12.05 -0.03
CA SER A 131 7.21 -12.16 1.27
C SER A 131 5.68 -11.92 1.17
N LYS A 132 5.24 -11.06 0.24
CA LYS A 132 3.80 -10.85 -0.02
C LYS A 132 3.16 -12.06 -0.70
N VAL A 133 3.84 -12.69 -1.66
CA VAL A 133 3.38 -13.96 -2.28
C VAL A 133 3.24 -15.05 -1.22
N GLU A 134 4.23 -15.21 -0.35
CA GLU A 134 4.16 -16.18 0.74
C GLU A 134 3.00 -15.89 1.71
N ALA A 135 2.75 -14.61 2.04
CA ALA A 135 1.62 -14.21 2.86
C ALA A 135 0.27 -14.52 2.18
N GLU A 136 0.16 -14.37 0.84
CA GLU A 136 -1.02 -14.81 0.08
C GLU A 136 -1.21 -16.33 0.16
N HIS A 137 -0.14 -17.12 0.09
CA HIS A 137 -0.24 -18.58 0.26
C HIS A 137 -0.77 -18.94 1.65
N VAL A 138 -0.29 -18.29 2.71
CA VAL A 138 -0.83 -18.47 4.08
C VAL A 138 -2.33 -18.14 4.13
N ALA A 139 -2.78 -17.09 3.45
CA ALA A 139 -4.19 -16.73 3.38
C ALA A 139 -5.03 -17.78 2.62
N HIS A 140 -4.53 -18.28 1.48
CA HIS A 140 -5.20 -19.34 0.73
C HIS A 140 -5.30 -20.64 1.53
N ASP A 141 -4.27 -20.99 2.30
CA ASP A 141 -4.31 -22.14 3.20
C ASP A 141 -5.36 -21.95 4.31
N ALA A 142 -5.44 -20.76 4.89
CA ALA A 142 -6.45 -20.43 5.90
C ALA A 142 -7.87 -20.56 5.37
N VAL A 143 -8.11 -20.15 4.13
CA VAL A 143 -9.42 -20.34 3.46
C VAL A 143 -9.68 -21.82 3.19
N ARG A 144 -8.73 -22.54 2.58
CA ARG A 144 -8.91 -23.93 2.18
C ARG A 144 -9.10 -24.88 3.37
N GLU A 145 -8.29 -24.71 4.42
CA GLU A 145 -8.23 -25.64 5.53
C GLU A 145 -9.24 -25.33 6.63
N ARG A 146 -9.55 -24.04 6.83
CA ARG A 146 -10.37 -23.57 7.95
C ARG A 146 -11.65 -22.83 7.54
N GLY A 147 -11.87 -22.62 6.24
CA GLY A 147 -13.04 -21.90 5.75
C GLY A 147 -13.06 -20.41 6.15
N GLN A 148 -11.90 -19.82 6.49
CA GLN A 148 -11.85 -18.42 6.89
C GLN A 148 -12.25 -17.49 5.76
N ALA A 149 -12.99 -16.43 6.06
CA ALA A 149 -13.39 -15.42 5.10
C ALA A 149 -12.28 -14.38 4.87
N VAL A 150 -11.17 -14.81 4.23
CA VAL A 150 -10.04 -13.93 3.90
C VAL A 150 -10.16 -13.45 2.47
N VAL A 151 -10.09 -12.13 2.26
CA VAL A 151 -10.02 -11.48 0.95
C VAL A 151 -8.62 -10.90 0.79
N ILE A 152 -7.98 -11.11 -0.35
CA ILE A 152 -6.64 -10.60 -0.63
C ILE A 152 -6.76 -9.34 -1.50
N ALA A 153 -6.16 -8.24 -1.05
CA ALA A 153 -6.09 -6.99 -1.79
C ALA A 153 -4.69 -6.78 -2.33
N ARG A 154 -4.54 -6.56 -3.64
CA ARG A 154 -3.29 -6.18 -4.31
C ARG A 154 -3.36 -4.71 -4.73
N PRO A 155 -3.06 -3.76 -3.84
CA PRO A 155 -2.98 -2.36 -4.24
C PRO A 155 -1.79 -2.14 -5.17
N PHE A 156 -2.00 -1.32 -6.19
CA PHE A 156 -0.96 -0.70 -6.99
C PHE A 156 -0.38 0.50 -6.24
N ASN A 157 0.53 1.26 -6.87
CA ASN A 157 1.12 2.39 -6.18
C ASN A 157 0.02 3.35 -5.72
N HIS A 158 0.18 3.89 -4.55
CA HIS A 158 -0.75 4.89 -4.01
C HIS A 158 0.01 5.97 -3.28
N LEU A 159 -0.57 7.15 -3.26
CA LEU A 159 0.01 8.33 -2.64
C LEU A 159 -1.08 9.14 -1.93
N GLY A 160 -0.65 10.09 -1.12
CA GLY A 160 -1.54 11.01 -0.41
C GLY A 160 -0.83 11.71 0.73
N ALA A 161 -1.53 12.64 1.37
CA ALA A 161 -1.05 13.37 2.52
C ALA A 161 -0.60 12.43 3.64
N GLY A 162 0.57 12.67 4.24
CA GLY A 162 1.10 11.86 5.32
C GLY A 162 1.99 10.70 4.92
N GLN A 163 2.26 10.52 3.62
CA GLN A 163 3.21 9.52 3.15
C GLN A 163 4.66 9.90 3.49
N SER A 164 5.50 8.90 3.82
CA SER A 164 6.91 9.08 4.13
C SER A 164 7.71 9.53 2.91
N THR A 165 8.75 10.33 3.14
CA THR A 165 9.75 10.71 2.13
C THR A 165 10.64 9.56 1.64
N ASP A 166 10.47 8.35 2.15
CA ASP A 166 11.06 7.14 1.57
C ASP A 166 10.43 6.74 0.22
N PHE A 167 9.25 7.33 -0.10
CA PHE A 167 8.55 7.11 -1.35
C PHE A 167 8.79 8.26 -2.33
N VAL A 168 8.77 7.93 -3.63
CA VAL A 168 9.24 8.80 -4.72
C VAL A 168 8.56 10.16 -4.76
N VAL A 169 7.23 10.23 -4.63
CA VAL A 169 6.48 11.49 -4.74
C VAL A 169 6.80 12.42 -3.56
N PRO A 170 6.64 12.03 -2.29
CA PRO A 170 7.02 12.88 -1.16
C PRO A 170 8.53 13.20 -1.15
N ALA A 171 9.41 12.30 -1.60
CA ALA A 171 10.84 12.57 -1.71
C ALA A 171 11.13 13.73 -2.65
N ILE A 172 10.49 13.74 -3.84
CA ILE A 172 10.65 14.81 -4.82
C ILE A 172 10.10 16.13 -4.27
N VAL A 173 8.89 16.11 -3.67
CA VAL A 173 8.30 17.30 -3.04
C VAL A 173 9.22 17.88 -1.97
N ASN A 174 9.74 17.04 -1.06
CA ASN A 174 10.65 17.48 0.00
C ASN A 174 11.92 18.13 -0.57
N ARG A 175 12.54 17.53 -1.59
CA ARG A 175 13.75 18.08 -2.23
C ARG A 175 13.47 19.40 -2.94
N LEU A 176 12.33 19.53 -3.62
CA LEU A 176 11.95 20.79 -4.27
C LEU A 176 11.69 21.92 -3.27
N LEU A 177 10.99 21.64 -2.17
CA LEU A 177 10.77 22.60 -1.09
C LEU A 177 12.10 23.01 -0.43
N GLN A 178 12.99 22.03 -0.18
CA GLN A 178 14.32 22.31 0.34
C GLN A 178 15.15 23.19 -0.60
N ALA A 179 15.09 22.90 -1.93
CA ALA A 179 15.80 23.70 -2.94
C ALA A 179 15.32 25.17 -2.96
N LEU A 180 14.02 25.40 -2.73
CA LEU A 180 13.51 26.78 -2.57
C LEU A 180 14.11 27.52 -1.37
N ASP A 181 14.21 26.85 -0.22
CA ASP A 181 14.77 27.44 1.00
C ASP A 181 16.26 27.76 0.86
N ASP A 182 16.99 26.82 0.21
CA ASP A 182 18.44 26.91 0.05
C ASP A 182 18.85 27.77 -1.16
N GLY A 183 17.89 28.18 -2.02
CA GLY A 183 18.17 28.87 -3.28
C GLY A 183 18.94 28.01 -4.29
N ALA A 184 18.72 26.69 -4.26
CA ALA A 184 19.41 25.76 -5.15
C ALA A 184 18.75 25.68 -6.52
N ASP A 185 19.58 25.55 -7.58
CA ASP A 185 19.14 25.47 -8.97
C ASP A 185 18.87 24.04 -9.46
N GLU A 186 19.13 23.02 -8.62
CA GLU A 186 18.94 21.61 -8.98
C GLU A 186 18.61 20.74 -7.78
N ILE A 187 17.89 19.65 -8.04
CA ILE A 187 17.68 18.55 -7.12
C ILE A 187 18.10 17.23 -7.75
N VAL A 188 18.61 16.32 -6.92
CA VAL A 188 18.98 14.96 -7.32
C VAL A 188 17.76 14.06 -7.25
N VAL A 189 17.54 13.23 -8.26
CA VAL A 189 16.46 12.24 -8.35
C VAL A 189 17.01 10.89 -8.80
N GLY A 190 16.30 9.79 -8.52
CA GLY A 190 16.63 8.46 -9.05
C GLY A 190 16.10 8.27 -10.48
N ASP A 191 15.92 7.01 -10.87
CA ASP A 191 15.37 6.69 -12.19
C ASP A 191 13.90 7.14 -12.32
N LEU A 192 13.66 8.08 -13.23
CA LEU A 192 12.34 8.58 -13.57
C LEU A 192 11.77 7.97 -14.86
N SER A 193 12.46 7.04 -15.50
CA SER A 193 12.03 6.42 -16.76
C SER A 193 10.84 5.48 -16.60
N THR A 194 10.56 5.03 -15.40
CA THR A 194 9.54 4.03 -15.10
C THR A 194 8.14 4.64 -15.09
N ARG A 195 7.13 3.78 -15.35
CA ARG A 195 5.71 4.16 -15.34
C ARG A 195 4.96 3.36 -14.29
N ARG A 196 4.06 4.00 -13.56
CA ARG A 196 3.30 3.41 -12.45
C ARG A 196 1.84 3.82 -12.48
N ASP A 197 0.99 2.89 -12.09
CA ASP A 197 -0.42 3.16 -11.78
C ASP A 197 -0.50 3.71 -10.35
N PHE A 198 -0.97 4.94 -10.22
CA PHE A 198 -1.13 5.60 -8.94
C PHE A 198 -2.61 5.82 -8.61
N SER A 199 -3.00 5.43 -7.42
CA SER A 199 -4.30 5.73 -6.82
C SER A 199 -4.14 6.69 -5.62
N ASP A 200 -5.17 7.44 -5.29
CA ASP A 200 -5.21 8.15 -4.01
C ASP A 200 -5.42 7.18 -2.85
N VAL A 201 -4.74 7.40 -1.73
CA VAL A 201 -4.88 6.55 -0.54
C VAL A 201 -6.30 6.48 -0.02
N ARG A 202 -7.09 7.55 -0.15
CA ARG A 202 -8.51 7.60 0.26
C ARG A 202 -9.38 6.66 -0.57
N ASP A 203 -9.09 6.54 -1.87
CA ASP A 203 -9.74 5.55 -2.74
C ASP A 203 -9.32 4.12 -2.36
N VAL A 204 -8.04 3.91 -2.02
CA VAL A 204 -7.53 2.60 -1.60
C VAL A 204 -8.20 2.13 -0.30
N VAL A 205 -8.28 2.97 0.73
CA VAL A 205 -8.92 2.58 2.00
C VAL A 205 -10.44 2.37 1.85
N ARG A 206 -11.08 3.11 0.95
CA ARG A 206 -12.48 2.88 0.56
C ARG A 206 -12.65 1.48 -0.07
N ALA A 207 -11.71 1.04 -0.92
CA ALA A 207 -11.71 -0.31 -1.47
C ALA A 207 -11.58 -1.37 -0.36
N TYR A 208 -10.69 -1.20 0.61
CA TYR A 208 -10.52 -2.15 1.71
C TYR A 208 -11.82 -2.34 2.51
N ARG A 209 -12.51 -1.24 2.82
CA ARG A 209 -13.80 -1.32 3.51
C ARG A 209 -14.87 -2.04 2.69
N LEU A 210 -14.93 -1.78 1.38
CA LEU A 210 -15.87 -2.44 0.48
C LEU A 210 -15.55 -3.94 0.33
N LEU A 211 -14.28 -4.32 0.31
CA LEU A 211 -13.86 -5.73 0.27
C LEU A 211 -14.29 -6.50 1.52
N ILE A 212 -14.23 -5.89 2.70
CA ILE A 212 -14.80 -6.50 3.91
C ILE A 212 -16.30 -6.76 3.75
N LYS A 213 -17.04 -5.85 3.12
CA LYS A 213 -18.51 -5.97 2.98
C LYS A 213 -18.93 -6.93 1.87
N SER A 214 -18.25 -6.91 0.74
CA SER A 214 -18.74 -7.53 -0.50
C SER A 214 -17.70 -8.41 -1.22
N GLY A 215 -16.46 -8.44 -0.76
CA GLY A 215 -15.43 -9.31 -1.33
C GLY A 215 -15.76 -10.80 -1.09
N VAL A 216 -15.39 -11.65 -2.02
CA VAL A 216 -15.57 -13.11 -1.87
C VAL A 216 -14.35 -13.69 -1.16
N GLY A 217 -14.56 -14.49 -0.11
CA GLY A 217 -13.48 -15.16 0.62
C GLY A 217 -12.69 -16.07 -0.31
N GLY A 218 -11.37 -16.03 -0.20
CA GLY A 218 -10.43 -16.76 -1.07
C GLY A 218 -10.07 -16.03 -2.36
N GLU A 219 -10.75 -14.94 -2.69
CA GLU A 219 -10.50 -14.20 -3.93
C GLU A 219 -9.50 -13.07 -3.73
N VAL A 220 -8.75 -12.79 -4.82
CA VAL A 220 -7.80 -11.69 -4.94
C VAL A 220 -8.45 -10.54 -5.70
N TYR A 221 -8.17 -9.31 -5.30
CA TYR A 221 -8.66 -8.09 -5.97
C TYR A 221 -7.53 -7.07 -6.16
N ASN A 222 -7.32 -6.64 -7.39
CA ASN A 222 -6.48 -5.50 -7.69
C ASN A 222 -7.17 -4.19 -7.27
N ILE A 223 -6.39 -3.29 -6.69
CA ILE A 223 -6.82 -1.91 -6.41
C ILE A 223 -5.89 -1.00 -7.20
N ALA A 224 -6.39 -0.45 -8.30
CA ALA A 224 -5.64 0.27 -9.30
C ALA A 224 -6.46 1.42 -9.86
N SER A 225 -5.80 2.42 -10.44
CA SER A 225 -6.48 3.50 -11.17
C SER A 225 -6.84 3.07 -12.61
N GLY A 226 -6.13 2.09 -13.14
CA GLY A 226 -6.26 1.66 -14.54
C GLY A 226 -5.45 2.50 -15.52
N VAL A 227 -4.66 3.45 -15.02
CA VAL A 227 -3.83 4.35 -15.85
C VAL A 227 -2.42 4.42 -15.28
N ASP A 228 -1.43 4.12 -16.11
CA ASP A 228 -0.03 4.30 -15.76
C ASP A 228 0.47 5.69 -16.15
N VAL A 229 1.26 6.31 -15.30
CA VAL A 229 1.86 7.63 -15.50
C VAL A 229 3.37 7.54 -15.34
N GLY A 230 4.12 8.22 -16.20
CA GLY A 230 5.57 8.32 -16.12
C GLY A 230 6.02 9.05 -14.85
N LEU A 231 7.01 8.51 -14.13
CA LEU A 231 7.58 9.22 -12.98
C LEU A 231 8.19 10.56 -13.38
N PHE A 232 8.75 10.65 -14.57
CA PHE A 232 9.24 11.92 -15.13
C PHE A 232 8.12 12.96 -15.26
N ASP A 233 6.94 12.56 -15.75
CA ASP A 233 5.79 13.47 -15.89
C ASP A 233 5.30 13.96 -14.52
N ILE A 234 5.27 13.08 -13.52
CA ILE A 234 4.95 13.45 -12.14
C ILE A 234 5.98 14.43 -11.58
N ALA A 235 7.27 14.14 -11.75
CA ALA A 235 8.35 15.01 -11.27
C ALA A 235 8.29 16.40 -11.92
N GLN A 236 7.96 16.48 -13.22
CA GLN A 236 7.79 17.75 -13.93
C GLN A 236 6.57 18.54 -13.42
N ARG A 237 5.44 17.89 -13.14
CA ARG A 237 4.26 18.53 -12.52
C ARG A 237 4.62 19.12 -11.17
N LEU A 238 5.27 18.33 -10.29
CA LEU A 238 5.72 18.77 -8.98
C LEU A 238 6.70 19.94 -9.07
N ARG A 239 7.71 19.84 -9.97
CA ARG A 239 8.67 20.91 -10.22
C ARG A 239 7.97 22.20 -10.65
N THR A 240 7.05 22.12 -11.59
CA THR A 240 6.31 23.28 -12.09
C THR A 240 5.46 23.95 -11.00
N ALA A 241 4.87 23.15 -10.11
CA ALA A 241 4.01 23.65 -9.02
C ALA A 241 4.81 24.24 -7.85
N ILE A 242 6.03 23.75 -7.59
CA ILE A 242 6.81 24.10 -6.40
C ILE A 242 7.97 25.05 -6.75
N ALA A 243 8.84 24.66 -7.69
CA ALA A 243 10.10 25.34 -7.98
C ALA A 243 10.44 25.25 -9.50
N PRO A 244 9.77 26.02 -10.37
CA PRO A 244 9.86 25.85 -11.82
C PRO A 244 11.26 26.12 -12.40
N HIS A 245 12.13 26.86 -11.70
CA HIS A 245 13.52 27.12 -12.09
C HIS A 245 14.49 25.98 -11.78
N VAL A 246 14.13 25.08 -10.84
CA VAL A 246 15.00 23.99 -10.38
C VAL A 246 15.10 22.90 -11.45
N ARG A 247 16.30 22.40 -11.71
CA ARG A 247 16.56 21.27 -12.63
C ARG A 247 16.49 19.94 -11.90
N LEU A 248 16.02 18.89 -12.59
CA LEU A 248 16.07 17.51 -12.12
C LEU A 248 17.34 16.85 -12.66
N VAL A 249 18.21 16.37 -11.79
CA VAL A 249 19.47 15.69 -12.13
C VAL A 249 19.39 14.24 -11.65
N THR A 250 19.57 13.28 -12.55
CA THR A 250 19.55 11.86 -12.20
C THR A 250 20.88 11.43 -11.58
N ASP A 251 20.81 10.73 -10.45
CA ASP A 251 21.95 10.07 -9.81
C ASP A 251 21.81 8.55 -9.97
N GLU A 252 22.77 7.94 -10.66
CA GLU A 252 22.77 6.50 -10.91
C GLU A 252 22.89 5.67 -9.63
N SER A 253 23.48 6.22 -8.56
CA SER A 253 23.57 5.53 -7.26
C SER A 253 22.20 5.30 -6.59
N LEU A 254 21.17 6.03 -7.00
CA LEU A 254 19.80 5.90 -6.52
C LEU A 254 18.95 4.91 -7.34
N ILE A 255 19.53 4.32 -8.41
CA ILE A 255 18.84 3.32 -9.25
C ILE A 255 18.84 1.98 -8.53
N ARG A 256 17.69 1.33 -8.48
CA ARG A 256 17.53 0.02 -7.82
C ARG A 256 18.13 -1.11 -8.66
N PRO A 257 18.58 -2.21 -8.02
CA PRO A 257 19.16 -3.37 -8.74
C PRO A 257 18.20 -4.01 -9.75
N VAL A 258 16.91 -4.00 -9.45
CA VAL A 258 15.85 -4.48 -10.36
C VAL A 258 14.74 -3.43 -10.39
N GLU A 259 14.55 -2.86 -11.57
CA GLU A 259 13.43 -1.94 -11.82
C GLU A 259 12.35 -2.65 -12.65
N VAL A 260 11.09 -2.42 -12.27
CA VAL A 260 9.92 -2.81 -13.06
C VAL A 260 9.62 -1.63 -14.00
N PRO A 261 9.78 -1.76 -15.32
CA PRO A 261 9.65 -0.61 -16.24
C PRO A 261 8.26 0.01 -16.21
N VAL A 262 7.23 -0.82 -16.16
CA VAL A 262 5.83 -0.37 -16.17
C VAL A 262 4.97 -1.26 -15.28
N SER A 263 4.01 -0.64 -14.59
CA SER A 263 2.99 -1.35 -13.81
C SER A 263 1.66 -0.62 -13.94
N CYS A 264 0.62 -1.34 -14.39
CA CYS A 264 -0.75 -0.84 -14.51
C CYS A 264 -1.73 -1.98 -14.28
N GLY A 265 -2.76 -1.77 -13.46
CA GLY A 265 -3.72 -2.81 -13.08
C GLY A 265 -5.12 -2.58 -13.62
N SER A 266 -5.88 -3.66 -13.82
CA SER A 266 -7.32 -3.57 -14.00
C SER A 266 -8.02 -3.66 -12.64
N TYR A 267 -8.97 -2.77 -12.40
CA TYR A 267 -9.87 -2.82 -11.24
C TYR A 267 -11.25 -3.44 -11.57
N ASP A 268 -11.42 -4.02 -12.73
CA ASP A 268 -12.71 -4.53 -13.21
C ASP A 268 -13.34 -5.56 -12.28
N LYS A 269 -12.54 -6.46 -11.70
CA LYS A 269 -13.03 -7.46 -10.75
C LYS A 269 -13.55 -6.80 -9.48
N LEU A 270 -12.82 -5.84 -8.94
CA LEU A 270 -13.23 -5.05 -7.79
C LEU A 270 -14.51 -4.26 -8.09
N PHE A 271 -14.59 -3.62 -9.26
CA PHE A 271 -15.78 -2.89 -9.70
C PHE A 271 -17.01 -3.82 -9.81
N ARG A 272 -16.86 -5.00 -10.40
CA ARG A 272 -17.97 -5.96 -10.50
C ARG A 272 -18.49 -6.37 -9.12
N ALA A 273 -17.58 -6.63 -8.17
CA ALA A 273 -17.93 -7.09 -6.83
C ALA A 273 -18.50 -5.98 -5.93
N THR A 274 -18.02 -4.74 -6.06
CA THR A 274 -18.25 -3.69 -5.06
C THR A 274 -18.77 -2.38 -5.61
N LYS A 275 -18.78 -2.19 -6.94
CA LYS A 275 -19.01 -0.92 -7.65
C LYS A 275 -17.95 0.15 -7.35
N TRP A 276 -16.82 -0.25 -6.77
CA TRP A 276 -15.70 0.65 -6.54
C TRP A 276 -15.04 1.08 -7.87
N ARG A 277 -14.65 2.33 -7.93
CA ARG A 277 -13.81 2.93 -8.97
C ARG A 277 -12.99 4.05 -8.34
N PRO A 278 -11.81 4.40 -8.88
CA PRO A 278 -11.10 5.58 -8.42
C PRO A 278 -11.95 6.83 -8.68
N THR A 279 -11.90 7.78 -7.75
CA THR A 279 -12.70 9.02 -7.80
C THR A 279 -11.87 10.27 -7.61
N ILE A 280 -10.66 10.14 -7.07
CA ILE A 280 -9.75 11.25 -6.81
C ILE A 280 -8.68 11.23 -7.90
N THR A 281 -8.46 12.36 -8.52
CA THR A 281 -7.47 12.50 -9.61
C THR A 281 -6.04 12.50 -9.06
N LEU A 282 -5.07 12.15 -9.92
CA LEU A 282 -3.66 12.25 -9.55
C LEU A 282 -3.27 13.68 -9.19
N ASP A 283 -3.77 14.69 -9.92
CA ASP A 283 -3.43 16.09 -9.67
C ASP A 283 -3.95 16.58 -8.30
N GLU A 284 -5.17 16.16 -7.90
CA GLU A 284 -5.68 16.41 -6.54
C GLU A 284 -4.77 15.77 -5.49
N SER A 285 -4.38 14.51 -5.70
CA SER A 285 -3.48 13.80 -4.76
C SER A 285 -2.11 14.45 -4.65
N LEU A 286 -1.53 14.92 -5.77
CA LEU A 286 -0.25 15.64 -5.77
C LEU A 286 -0.36 16.99 -5.03
N SER A 287 -1.45 17.73 -5.25
CA SER A 287 -1.72 18.98 -4.54
C SER A 287 -1.80 18.75 -3.02
N ASP A 288 -2.55 17.74 -2.59
CA ASP A 288 -2.71 17.40 -1.18
C ASP A 288 -1.38 17.03 -0.50
N VAL A 289 -0.49 16.32 -1.23
CA VAL A 289 0.87 16.00 -0.72
C VAL A 289 1.71 17.27 -0.57
N ILE A 290 1.68 18.17 -1.56
CA ILE A 290 2.40 19.45 -1.50
C ILE A 290 1.92 20.28 -0.32
N ASP A 291 0.60 20.48 -0.19
CA ASP A 291 -0.01 21.32 0.83
C ASP A 291 0.25 20.76 2.24
N GLU A 292 0.21 19.45 2.39
CA GLU A 292 0.51 18.81 3.67
C GLU A 292 1.98 18.97 4.05
N MET A 293 2.90 18.81 3.10
CA MET A 293 4.33 18.95 3.37
C MET A 293 4.71 20.41 3.66
N ARG A 294 4.09 21.41 2.99
CA ARG A 294 4.23 22.83 3.35
C ARG A 294 3.76 23.10 4.77
N ARG A 295 2.59 22.63 5.13
CA ARG A 295 2.05 22.79 6.50
C ARG A 295 2.98 22.21 7.57
N ARG A 296 3.61 21.07 7.34
CA ARG A 296 4.60 20.49 8.27
C ARG A 296 5.84 21.35 8.44
N ARG A 297 6.19 22.14 7.43
CA ARG A 297 7.32 23.09 7.46
C ARG A 297 6.93 24.43 8.09
N GLY A 298 5.66 24.64 8.42
CA GLY A 298 5.14 25.91 8.95
C GLY A 298 4.91 26.97 7.87
N GLU A 299 4.88 26.57 6.60
CA GLU A 299 4.52 27.41 5.47
C GLU A 299 2.98 27.41 5.31
N SER A 300 2.37 28.59 5.40
CA SER A 300 0.90 28.77 5.25
C SER A 300 0.53 29.15 3.82
#